data_26df62a26b0bb3df604bab95fdc05b08
#
_entry.id   26df62a26b0bb3df604bab95fdc05b08
#
_cell.length_a   1.000
_cell.length_b   1.000
_cell.length_c   1.000
_cell.angle_alpha   90.00
_cell.angle_beta   90.00
_cell.angle_gamma   90.00
#
_symmetry.space_group_name_H-M   'P 1'
#
loop_
_entity.id
_entity.type
_entity.pdbx_description
1 polymer ?
#
loop_
_entity_poly.entity_id
_entity_poly.type
_entity_poly.pdbx_seq_one_letter_code
_entity_poly.pdbx_strand_id
1 'polypeptide(L)'
;MPNHTFSQVCACLCGASQVVVNARPRARYVCHCTICQAVSRKSYADITALRAEDVTLTEGHKIQFKEYRSPPAVSRGTCSSCGCPVVGFLSPVPFVRIAFVPAEIYPDQMVLPPPRMHIFYHRRRTDVSDTIPKYSGEWRSQLAAGLYIMFSMFRWSRRKKHADHG
;
A
#
# COMPACT_ATOMS: atom_id res chain seq x y z
N MET A 1 -28.83 -13.86 1.34
CA MET A 1 -27.79 -13.60 2.36
C MET A 1 -27.13 -12.30 1.99
N PRO A 2 -26.96 -11.33 2.88
CA PRO A 2 -26.32 -10.08 2.53
C PRO A 2 -24.89 -10.36 2.12
N ASN A 3 -24.56 -9.99 0.91
CA ASN A 3 -23.20 -10.01 0.38
C ASN A 3 -22.43 -8.97 1.20
N HIS A 4 -21.69 -9.40 2.23
CA HIS A 4 -20.86 -8.52 3.02
C HIS A 4 -19.75 -7.96 2.13
N THR A 5 -20.05 -6.88 1.48
CA THR A 5 -19.08 -6.12 0.69
C THR A 5 -18.00 -5.66 1.68
N PHE A 6 -16.76 -6.10 1.46
CA PHE A 6 -15.66 -5.68 2.31
C PHE A 6 -15.51 -4.16 2.25
N SER A 7 -15.52 -3.51 3.39
CA SER A 7 -15.24 -2.09 3.51
C SER A 7 -14.63 -1.80 4.88
N GLN A 8 -13.54 -1.03 4.91
CA GLN A 8 -12.90 -0.56 6.14
C GLN A 8 -12.54 0.92 6.02
N VAL A 9 -12.80 1.67 7.07
CA VAL A 9 -12.35 3.05 7.22
C VAL A 9 -10.96 3.02 7.87
N CYS A 10 -9.95 3.35 7.10
CA CYS A 10 -8.56 3.45 7.55
C CYS A 10 -8.26 4.90 7.91
N ALA A 11 -7.89 5.18 9.14
CA ALA A 11 -7.67 6.51 9.66
C ALA A 11 -6.24 6.70 10.14
N CYS A 12 -5.69 7.91 9.96
CA CYS A 12 -4.43 8.28 10.58
C CYS A 12 -4.56 8.31 12.11
N LEU A 13 -3.43 8.33 12.82
CA LEU A 13 -3.39 8.26 14.29
C LEU A 13 -4.22 9.36 15.00
N CYS A 14 -4.33 10.55 14.40
CA CYS A 14 -5.14 11.63 14.96
C CYS A 14 -6.60 11.64 14.51
N GLY A 15 -7.00 10.72 13.62
CA GLY A 15 -8.35 10.62 13.07
C GLY A 15 -8.75 11.68 12.04
N ALA A 16 -7.94 12.73 11.83
CA ALA A 16 -8.27 13.85 10.96
C ALA A 16 -8.28 13.52 9.46
N SER A 17 -7.61 12.45 9.06
CA SER A 17 -7.55 12.00 7.67
C SER A 17 -7.92 10.52 7.60
N GLN A 18 -8.83 10.20 6.69
CA GLN A 18 -9.38 8.86 6.51
C GLN A 18 -9.48 8.50 5.04
N VAL A 19 -9.38 7.21 4.76
CA VAL A 19 -9.71 6.61 3.46
C VAL A 19 -10.59 5.38 3.66
N VAL A 20 -11.49 5.13 2.73
CA VAL A 20 -12.32 3.91 2.73
C VAL A 20 -11.67 2.90 1.80
N VAL A 21 -11.34 1.73 2.32
CA VAL A 21 -10.81 0.60 1.56
C VAL A 21 -11.93 -0.40 1.30
N ASN A 22 -12.30 -0.55 0.04
CA ASN A 22 -13.48 -1.33 -0.39
C ASN A 22 -13.14 -2.75 -0.89
N ALA A 23 -11.89 -3.18 -0.74
CA ALA A 23 -11.45 -4.53 -1.07
C ALA A 23 -10.37 -5.01 -0.08
N ARG A 24 -10.28 -6.32 0.14
CA ARG A 24 -9.20 -6.89 0.94
C ARG A 24 -7.85 -6.64 0.27
N PRO A 25 -6.85 -6.12 0.99
CA PRO A 25 -5.49 -5.99 0.46
C PRO A 25 -4.95 -7.35 0.00
N ARG A 26 -4.28 -7.37 -1.14
CA ARG A 26 -3.77 -8.60 -1.75
C ARG A 26 -2.27 -8.72 -1.74
N ALA A 27 -1.61 -7.60 -1.68
CA ALA A 27 -0.16 -7.52 -1.55
C ALA A 27 0.18 -6.73 -0.29
N ARG A 28 1.18 -7.22 0.46
CA ARG A 28 1.77 -6.55 1.61
C ARG A 28 3.26 -6.80 1.61
N TYR A 29 4.03 -5.76 1.81
CA TYR A 29 5.48 -5.82 1.84
C TYR A 29 6.06 -4.72 2.74
N VAL A 30 7.30 -4.90 3.17
CA VAL A 30 8.03 -3.95 4.00
C VAL A 30 9.05 -3.20 3.14
N CYS A 31 8.98 -1.87 3.15
CA CYS A 31 9.86 -1.00 2.36
C CYS A 31 10.86 -0.26 3.25
N HIS A 32 12.15 -0.43 2.96
CA HIS A 32 13.25 0.22 3.67
C HIS A 32 13.85 1.42 2.92
N CYS A 33 13.23 1.91 1.83
CA CYS A 33 13.78 3.06 1.11
C CYS A 33 13.73 4.34 1.96
N THR A 34 14.66 5.24 1.70
CA THR A 34 14.82 6.48 2.48
C THR A 34 13.57 7.36 2.47
N ILE A 35 12.83 7.39 1.35
CA ILE A 35 11.58 8.14 1.24
C ILE A 35 10.51 7.55 2.17
N CYS A 36 10.33 6.22 2.15
CA CYS A 36 9.36 5.55 3.03
C CYS A 36 9.71 5.74 4.50
N GLN A 37 10.99 5.65 4.86
CA GLN A 37 11.45 5.90 6.23
C GLN A 37 11.18 7.35 6.67
N ALA A 38 11.43 8.33 5.79
CA ALA A 38 11.19 9.73 6.10
C ALA A 38 9.70 10.04 6.25
N VAL A 39 8.86 9.53 5.35
CA VAL A 39 7.41 9.78 5.36
C VAL A 39 6.74 9.07 6.54
N SER A 40 7.11 7.82 6.83
CA SER A 40 6.54 7.08 7.97
C SER A 40 7.15 7.48 9.32
N ARG A 41 8.28 8.18 9.31
CA ARG A 41 9.08 8.50 10.52
C ARG A 41 9.48 7.26 11.32
N LYS A 42 9.69 6.14 10.61
CA LYS A 42 10.05 4.83 11.16
C LYS A 42 11.24 4.26 10.41
N SER A 43 11.83 3.17 10.91
CA SER A 43 12.94 2.47 10.26
C SER A 43 12.52 1.76 8.96
N TYR A 44 11.23 1.56 8.74
CA TYR A 44 10.62 1.03 7.52
C TYR A 44 9.15 1.43 7.42
N ALA A 45 8.54 1.17 6.27
CA ALA A 45 7.10 1.28 6.08
C ALA A 45 6.52 -0.10 5.73
N ASP A 46 5.48 -0.51 6.45
CA ASP A 46 4.69 -1.70 6.15
C ASP A 46 3.50 -1.28 5.29
N ILE A 47 3.46 -1.79 4.05
CA ILE A 47 2.61 -1.24 3.00
C ILE A 47 1.74 -2.35 2.42
N THR A 48 0.44 -2.07 2.29
CA THR A 48 -0.47 -2.85 1.47
C THR A 48 -0.65 -2.21 0.11
N ALA A 49 -0.88 -3.03 -0.92
CA ALA A 49 -1.18 -2.56 -2.26
C ALA A 49 -2.54 -3.08 -2.74
N LEU A 50 -3.30 -2.18 -3.36
CA LEU A 50 -4.63 -2.40 -3.90
C LEU A 50 -4.75 -1.71 -5.26
N ARG A 51 -5.86 -1.95 -5.98
CA ARG A 51 -6.22 -1.08 -7.10
C ARG A 51 -6.66 0.28 -6.56
N ALA A 52 -6.36 1.35 -7.27
CA ALA A 52 -6.76 2.68 -6.83
C ALA A 52 -8.28 2.84 -6.76
N GLU A 53 -9.03 2.11 -7.59
CA GLU A 53 -10.49 2.08 -7.59
C GLU A 53 -11.11 1.47 -6.32
N ASP A 54 -10.34 0.66 -5.59
CA ASP A 54 -10.75 0.05 -4.32
C ASP A 54 -10.52 0.98 -3.11
N VAL A 55 -9.97 2.18 -3.32
CA VAL A 55 -9.67 3.14 -2.26
C VAL A 55 -10.36 4.47 -2.55
N THR A 56 -11.22 4.90 -1.65
CA THR A 56 -11.96 6.15 -1.77
C THR A 56 -11.47 7.14 -0.71
N LEU A 57 -11.17 8.36 -1.14
CA LEU A 57 -10.90 9.47 -0.22
C LEU A 57 -12.23 9.96 0.36
N THR A 58 -12.28 10.17 1.67
CA THR A 58 -13.48 10.75 2.31
C THR A 58 -13.62 12.22 1.97
N GLU A 59 -14.85 12.72 1.89
CA GLU A 59 -15.10 14.15 1.70
C GLU A 59 -14.48 14.96 2.84
N GLY A 60 -13.92 16.12 2.52
CA GLY A 60 -13.26 16.98 3.52
C GLY A 60 -11.97 16.42 4.11
N HIS A 61 -11.35 15.41 3.45
CA HIS A 61 -10.09 14.84 3.92
C HIS A 61 -9.01 15.91 4.05
N LYS A 62 -8.19 15.78 5.11
CA LYS A 62 -7.04 16.65 5.36
C LYS A 62 -5.75 15.98 4.88
N ILE A 63 -5.75 15.44 3.66
CA ILE A 63 -4.61 14.75 3.06
C ILE A 63 -3.90 15.67 2.09
N GLN A 64 -2.60 15.85 2.29
CA GLN A 64 -1.71 16.56 1.38
C GLN A 64 -0.87 15.57 0.59
N PHE A 65 -0.91 15.69 -0.74
CA PHE A 65 -0.16 14.82 -1.65
C PHE A 65 1.16 15.45 -2.06
N LYS A 66 2.22 14.64 -2.06
CA LYS A 66 3.55 15.04 -2.50
C LYS A 66 4.28 13.91 -3.20
N GLU A 67 4.98 14.24 -4.27
CA GLU A 67 5.94 13.38 -4.94
C GLU A 67 7.36 13.73 -4.49
N TYR A 68 8.18 12.70 -4.28
CA TYR A 68 9.54 12.86 -3.73
C TYR A 68 10.64 12.54 -4.75
N ARG A 69 10.27 12.25 -5.99
CA ARG A 69 11.18 12.01 -7.12
C ARG A 69 10.47 12.28 -8.44
N SER A 70 11.24 12.34 -9.53
CA SER A 70 10.68 12.45 -10.88
C SER A 70 9.82 11.23 -11.25
N PRO A 71 8.78 11.41 -12.10
CA PRO A 71 7.93 10.32 -12.56
C PRO A 71 8.72 9.18 -13.27
N PRO A 72 8.21 7.93 -13.17
CA PRO A 72 7.02 7.53 -12.44
C PRO A 72 7.24 7.55 -10.92
N ALA A 73 6.41 8.29 -10.21
CA ALA A 73 6.53 8.50 -8.78
C ALA A 73 5.23 8.18 -8.04
N VAL A 74 5.38 7.73 -6.80
CA VAL A 74 4.23 7.58 -5.89
C VAL A 74 3.86 8.97 -5.38
N SER A 75 2.64 9.40 -5.68
CA SER A 75 2.02 10.57 -5.05
C SER A 75 1.57 10.17 -3.65
N ARG A 76 2.31 10.60 -2.62
CA ARG A 76 2.10 10.20 -1.22
C ARG A 76 1.24 11.20 -0.49
N GLY A 77 0.11 10.73 0.01
CA GLY A 77 -0.82 11.48 0.84
C GLY A 77 -0.51 11.31 2.32
N THR A 78 -0.23 12.40 2.97
CA THR A 78 -0.03 12.48 4.43
C THR A 78 -1.08 13.36 5.07
N CYS A 79 -1.45 13.06 6.30
CA CYS A 79 -2.36 13.89 7.07
C CYS A 79 -1.74 15.27 7.34
N SER A 80 -2.44 16.35 6.99
CA SER A 80 -1.96 17.72 7.22
C SER A 80 -1.86 18.08 8.69
N SER A 81 -2.58 17.37 9.58
CA SER A 81 -2.58 17.63 11.02
C SER A 81 -1.47 16.88 11.76
N CYS A 82 -1.27 15.57 11.50
CA CYS A 82 -0.27 14.77 12.23
C CYS A 82 0.93 14.35 11.37
N GLY A 83 0.89 14.57 10.05
CA GLY A 83 1.94 14.19 9.12
C GLY A 83 2.08 12.69 8.86
N CYS A 84 1.19 11.85 9.44
CA CYS A 84 1.22 10.41 9.19
C CYS A 84 0.82 10.07 7.75
N PRO A 85 1.45 9.06 7.11
CA PRO A 85 1.03 8.60 5.80
C PRO A 85 -0.36 7.96 5.89
N VAL A 86 -1.19 8.22 4.89
CA VAL A 86 -2.57 7.72 4.81
C VAL A 86 -2.75 6.86 3.56
N VAL A 87 -2.33 7.37 2.42
CA VAL A 87 -2.45 6.67 1.13
C VAL A 87 -1.40 7.17 0.16
N GLY A 88 -1.02 6.34 -0.79
CA GLY A 88 -0.21 6.75 -1.93
C GLY A 88 -0.78 6.21 -3.21
N PHE A 89 -0.62 6.93 -4.32
CA PHE A 89 -1.07 6.50 -5.63
C PHE A 89 0.09 6.46 -6.63
N LEU A 90 0.09 5.42 -7.46
CA LEU A 90 1.04 5.27 -8.55
C LEU A 90 0.31 4.86 -9.83
N SER A 91 0.66 5.51 -10.93
CA SER A 91 0.21 5.12 -12.27
C SER A 91 1.45 4.77 -13.11
N PRO A 92 1.93 3.53 -13.05
CA PRO A 92 3.18 3.15 -13.71
C PRO A 92 3.05 3.12 -15.24
N VAL A 93 1.85 2.80 -15.73
CA VAL A 93 1.48 2.79 -17.15
C VAL A 93 0.03 3.26 -17.30
N PRO A 94 -0.40 3.73 -18.50
CA PRO A 94 -1.80 4.05 -18.75
C PRO A 94 -2.74 2.90 -18.33
N PHE A 95 -3.87 3.25 -17.76
CA PHE A 95 -4.92 2.33 -17.28
C PHE A 95 -4.57 1.46 -16.06
N VAL A 96 -3.35 1.51 -15.54
CA VAL A 96 -2.97 0.83 -14.30
C VAL A 96 -2.76 1.85 -13.20
N ARG A 97 -3.64 1.85 -12.22
CA ARG A 97 -3.54 2.72 -11.04
C ARG A 97 -3.50 1.88 -9.77
N ILE A 98 -2.48 2.09 -8.96
CA ILE A 98 -2.21 1.34 -7.73
C ILE A 98 -2.35 2.30 -6.55
N ALA A 99 -3.06 1.87 -5.51
CA ALA A 99 -3.10 2.53 -4.22
C ALA A 99 -2.22 1.77 -3.22
N PHE A 100 -1.51 2.51 -2.41
CA PHE A 100 -0.71 2.01 -1.29
C PHE A 100 -1.29 2.56 0.00
N VAL A 101 -1.67 1.69 0.91
CA VAL A 101 -2.22 2.07 2.22
C VAL A 101 -1.32 1.47 3.31
N PRO A 102 -0.85 2.27 4.28
CA PRO A 102 -0.06 1.75 5.40
C PRO A 102 -0.83 0.66 6.15
N ALA A 103 -0.17 -0.47 6.42
CA ALA A 103 -0.81 -1.59 7.11
C ALA A 103 -1.31 -1.20 8.51
N GLU A 104 -0.60 -0.31 9.18
CA GLU A 104 -0.87 0.09 10.56
C GLU A 104 -2.17 0.90 10.76
N ILE A 105 -2.71 1.52 9.69
CA ILE A 105 -3.95 2.33 9.81
C ILE A 105 -5.23 1.52 9.56
N TYR A 106 -5.12 0.23 9.26
CA TYR A 106 -6.29 -0.66 9.18
C TYR A 106 -6.81 -0.96 10.58
N PRO A 107 -8.11 -0.75 10.86
CA PRO A 107 -8.68 -1.04 12.17
C PRO A 107 -8.71 -2.54 12.47
N ASP A 108 -8.91 -3.38 11.45
CA ASP A 108 -8.84 -4.84 11.57
C ASP A 108 -7.58 -5.38 10.87
N GLN A 109 -6.59 -5.76 11.66
CA GLN A 109 -5.33 -6.31 11.17
C GLN A 109 -5.47 -7.75 10.64
N MET A 110 -6.52 -8.47 11.03
CA MET A 110 -6.76 -9.86 10.62
C MET A 110 -7.10 -9.99 9.12
N VAL A 111 -7.55 -8.90 8.50
CA VAL A 111 -7.84 -8.90 7.06
C VAL A 111 -6.60 -8.76 6.19
N LEU A 112 -5.47 -8.38 6.78
CA LEU A 112 -4.23 -8.14 6.06
C LEU A 112 -3.54 -9.47 5.72
N PRO A 113 -3.04 -9.62 4.49
CA PRO A 113 -2.17 -10.74 4.18
C PRO A 113 -0.84 -10.59 4.95
N PRO A 114 -0.12 -11.69 5.22
CA PRO A 114 1.22 -11.59 5.77
C PRO A 114 2.16 -10.85 4.79
N PRO A 115 3.14 -10.09 5.28
CA PRO A 115 4.13 -9.46 4.42
C PRO A 115 4.95 -10.53 3.70
N ARG A 116 5.20 -10.34 2.41
CA ARG A 116 5.84 -11.36 1.54
C ARG A 116 7.30 -11.07 1.25
N MET A 117 7.75 -9.85 1.47
CA MET A 117 9.14 -9.46 1.19
C MET A 117 9.52 -8.18 1.88
N HIS A 118 10.81 -7.99 2.09
CA HIS A 118 11.44 -6.72 2.35
C HIS A 118 12.07 -6.20 1.06
N ILE A 119 11.86 -4.94 0.72
CA ILE A 119 12.46 -4.29 -0.45
C ILE A 119 13.35 -3.12 -0.02
N PHE A 120 14.35 -2.79 -0.84
CA PHE A 120 15.39 -1.80 -0.53
C PHE A 120 16.11 -2.10 0.79
N TYR A 121 16.33 -3.38 1.08
CA TYR A 121 16.88 -3.82 2.36
C TYR A 121 18.33 -3.33 2.60
N HIS A 122 19.06 -2.99 1.55
CA HIS A 122 20.37 -2.34 1.65
C HIS A 122 20.34 -0.93 2.28
N ARG A 123 19.15 -0.32 2.38
CA ARG A 123 18.91 1.00 3.01
C ARG A 123 18.28 0.90 4.40
N ARG A 124 18.19 -0.30 4.96
CA ARG A 124 17.65 -0.51 6.30
C ARG A 124 18.44 0.25 7.35
N ARG A 125 17.77 0.75 8.36
CA ARG A 125 18.39 1.35 9.55
C ARG A 125 18.72 0.32 10.61
N THR A 126 17.93 -0.78 10.66
CA THR A 126 18.08 -1.84 11.66
C THR A 126 17.87 -3.18 10.93
N ASP A 127 18.63 -4.19 11.32
CA ASP A 127 18.43 -5.55 10.82
C ASP A 127 17.11 -6.13 11.35
N VAL A 128 16.42 -6.89 10.50
CA VAL A 128 15.16 -7.55 10.83
C VAL A 128 15.40 -9.06 10.84
N SER A 129 15.17 -9.67 12.02
CA SER A 129 15.36 -11.11 12.27
C SER A 129 14.10 -11.91 11.96
N ASP A 130 13.66 -11.90 10.71
CA ASP A 130 12.57 -12.73 10.22
C ASP A 130 13.03 -13.60 9.02
N THR A 131 12.16 -14.53 8.63
CA THR A 131 12.42 -15.46 7.51
C THR A 131 11.91 -14.92 6.17
N ILE A 132 11.39 -13.69 6.14
CA ILE A 132 10.82 -13.08 4.93
C ILE A 132 11.95 -12.73 3.95
N PRO A 133 11.81 -13.03 2.65
CA PRO A 133 12.80 -12.68 1.64
C PRO A 133 13.17 -11.20 1.65
N LYS A 134 14.48 -10.91 1.58
CA LYS A 134 15.05 -9.57 1.65
C LYS A 134 15.73 -9.21 0.33
N TYR A 135 15.16 -8.24 -0.38
CA TYR A 135 15.68 -7.76 -1.65
C TYR A 135 16.53 -6.49 -1.44
N SER A 136 17.79 -6.57 -1.82
CA SER A 136 18.75 -5.47 -1.78
C SER A 136 19.05 -4.94 -3.18
N GLY A 137 19.35 -3.65 -3.29
CA GLY A 137 19.58 -2.96 -4.56
C GLY A 137 18.30 -2.40 -5.18
N GLU A 138 18.45 -1.32 -5.96
CA GLU A 138 17.31 -0.57 -6.54
C GLU A 138 16.51 -1.44 -7.50
N TRP A 139 17.16 -2.00 -8.51
CA TRP A 139 16.52 -2.77 -9.58
C TRP A 139 15.85 -4.05 -9.08
N ARG A 140 16.55 -4.79 -8.22
CA ARG A 140 16.02 -6.05 -7.67
C ARG A 140 14.80 -5.80 -6.80
N SER A 141 14.83 -4.75 -6.00
CA SER A 141 13.70 -4.36 -5.15
C SER A 141 12.49 -3.88 -5.96
N GLN A 142 12.73 -3.05 -6.97
CA GLN A 142 11.65 -2.56 -7.83
C GLN A 142 11.03 -3.67 -8.66
N LEU A 143 11.85 -4.56 -9.24
CA LEU A 143 11.36 -5.69 -10.02
C LEU A 143 10.55 -6.66 -9.15
N ALA A 144 11.09 -7.04 -7.98
CA ALA A 144 10.41 -7.96 -7.07
C ALA A 144 9.05 -7.39 -6.60
N ALA A 145 9.02 -6.13 -6.18
CA ALA A 145 7.78 -5.47 -5.78
C ALA A 145 6.79 -5.33 -6.93
N GLY A 146 7.27 -4.90 -8.11
CA GLY A 146 6.44 -4.72 -9.30
C GLY A 146 5.79 -6.03 -9.74
N LEU A 147 6.55 -7.11 -9.89
CA LEU A 147 6.03 -8.42 -10.24
C LEU A 147 5.03 -8.93 -9.18
N TYR A 148 5.38 -8.83 -7.90
CA TYR A 148 4.49 -9.28 -6.82
C TYR A 148 3.15 -8.54 -6.83
N ILE A 149 3.17 -7.21 -6.92
CA ILE A 149 1.95 -6.39 -6.97
C ILE A 149 1.12 -6.74 -8.21
N MET A 150 1.76 -6.80 -9.38
CA MET A 150 1.08 -7.12 -10.64
C MET A 150 0.42 -8.51 -10.58
N PHE A 151 1.15 -9.55 -10.18
CA PHE A 151 0.57 -10.90 -10.06
C PHE A 151 -0.56 -10.95 -9.03
N SER A 152 -0.44 -10.24 -7.91
CA SER A 152 -1.48 -10.17 -6.89
C SER A 152 -2.76 -9.51 -7.39
N MET A 153 -2.65 -8.53 -8.29
CA MET A 153 -3.79 -7.85 -8.90
C MET A 153 -4.42 -8.65 -10.05
N PHE A 154 -3.61 -9.30 -10.90
CA PHE A 154 -4.12 -10.07 -12.05
C PHE A 154 -4.80 -11.38 -11.67
N ARG A 155 -4.33 -12.08 -10.64
CA ARG A 155 -4.98 -13.34 -10.17
C ARG A 155 -6.45 -13.15 -9.78
N TRP A 156 -6.86 -11.96 -9.45
CA TRP A 156 -8.25 -11.69 -9.08
C TRP A 156 -9.18 -11.40 -10.26
N SER A 157 -8.67 -10.80 -11.30
CA SER A 157 -9.46 -10.54 -12.51
C SER A 157 -10.03 -11.84 -13.11
N ARG A 158 -9.29 -12.94 -12.96
CA ARG A 158 -9.75 -14.27 -13.42
C ARG A 158 -10.82 -14.88 -12.52
N ARG A 159 -10.80 -14.63 -11.19
CA ARG A 159 -11.83 -15.17 -10.27
C ARG A 159 -13.16 -14.45 -10.37
N LYS A 160 -13.18 -13.14 -10.66
CA LYS A 160 -14.43 -12.40 -10.88
C LYS A 160 -15.19 -12.89 -12.12
N LYS A 161 -14.48 -13.19 -13.21
CA LYS A 161 -15.09 -13.70 -14.45
C LYS A 161 -15.76 -15.08 -14.32
N HIS A 162 -15.35 -15.89 -13.34
CA HIS A 162 -15.98 -17.20 -13.08
C HIS A 162 -17.13 -17.13 -12.09
N ALA A 163 -17.25 -16.06 -11.31
CA ALA A 163 -18.35 -15.88 -10.36
C ALA A 163 -19.60 -15.24 -11.00
N ASP A 164 -19.44 -14.54 -12.13
CA ASP A 164 -20.53 -13.87 -12.82
C ASP A 164 -21.17 -14.77 -13.93
N HIS A 165 -20.73 -16.02 -14.08
CA HIS A 165 -21.21 -16.98 -15.08
C HIS A 165 -21.62 -18.33 -14.46
N GLY A 166 -21.92 -18.37 -13.14
CA GLY A 166 -22.44 -19.53 -12.42
C GLY A 166 -23.83 -19.29 -11.87
#